data_dacdb9b4190140cd51006f61305ade03
#
_entry.id   dacdb9b4190140cd51006f61305ade03
#
_cell.length_a   1.000
_cell.length_b   1.000
_cell.length_c   1.000
_cell.angle_alpha   90.00
_cell.angle_beta   90.00
_cell.angle_gamma   90.00
#
_symmetry.space_group_name_H-M   'P 1'
#
loop_
_entity.id
_entity.type
_entity.pdbx_description
1 polymer ?
#
loop_
_entity_poly.entity_id
_entity_poly.type
_entity_poly.pdbx_seq_one_letter_code
_entity_poly.pdbx_strand_id
1 'polypeptide(L)'
;LERRKFGPQGWNIPYPFNTGDLLISVAVLNNYLENQQKIPWVDLRYIFGEIMYGGHISDDWDRRLCNAYLAEYINPRLLESLELFPKFFVPPNTLDHGQMYDYIDENLPHENPTVFGLHPNAEIGFRNQQSEQLFKTVLDLQPRTSGAGGGMSMQDKVKMILDELLDKITEKFDLADLFDRVEERGPFQVVFLQEIERMNTLLFEMERSLKELDLGLKGDLTMSDRMEQLLYSLFDDIVPATWVAVAFPSMKTLGSWVINLLQRHKQLQDWTGDLALPKVTWLSGLFNPQSFLTAVMQTTARKNEWPLDKMTLFTDVTRKYLEGFDIPLKEGAFVHGFILEGARWDINSGQLEDSRMKELFPIMPVTLIRAVPREKADYKETYMCPCYKIQQRGPTFVFTATMKTKAHPNKWIMAGVAILLEVASM
;
A
#
# COMPACT_ATOMS: atom_id res chain seq x y z
N LEU A 1 -9.93 17.34 -7.71
CA LEU A 1 -9.79 17.88 -6.34
C LEU A 1 -10.50 16.99 -5.34
N GLU A 2 -11.78 16.72 -5.51
CA GLU A 2 -12.59 15.98 -4.54
C GLU A 2 -12.22 14.50 -4.40
N ARG A 3 -11.62 13.88 -5.41
CA ARG A 3 -11.11 12.50 -5.31
C ARG A 3 -10.10 12.32 -4.16
N ARG A 4 -9.39 13.36 -3.73
CA ARG A 4 -8.41 13.32 -2.63
C ARG A 4 -9.01 12.92 -1.27
N LYS A 5 -10.32 13.08 -1.08
CA LYS A 5 -10.99 12.64 0.17
C LYS A 5 -10.90 11.14 0.40
N PHE A 6 -10.74 10.35 -0.66
CA PHE A 6 -10.53 8.91 -0.58
C PHE A 6 -9.06 8.54 -0.26
N GLY A 7 -8.26 9.52 0.15
CA GLY A 7 -6.88 9.33 0.55
C GLY A 7 -6.02 8.71 -0.54
N PRO A 8 -5.10 7.78 -0.16
CA PRO A 8 -4.18 7.17 -1.11
C PRO A 8 -4.83 6.36 -2.24
N GLN A 9 -6.03 5.84 -2.06
CA GLN A 9 -6.78 5.21 -3.16
C GLN A 9 -7.22 6.25 -4.20
N GLY A 10 -7.49 7.48 -3.79
CA GLY A 10 -7.78 8.60 -4.67
C GLY A 10 -6.52 9.19 -5.28
N TRP A 11 -5.61 9.64 -4.42
CA TRP A 11 -4.31 10.23 -4.76
C TRP A 11 -3.25 9.74 -3.77
N ASN A 12 -2.06 9.34 -4.25
CA ASN A 12 -0.94 8.97 -3.38
C ASN A 12 -0.47 10.17 -2.55
N ILE A 13 -0.45 11.35 -3.16
CA ILE A 13 -0.04 12.61 -2.54
C ILE A 13 -1.20 13.62 -2.61
N PRO A 14 -1.49 14.37 -1.53
CA PRO A 14 -2.45 15.46 -1.57
C PRO A 14 -1.84 16.69 -2.28
N TYR A 15 -2.28 16.99 -3.49
CA TYR A 15 -1.85 18.17 -4.24
C TYR A 15 -2.71 19.39 -3.89
N PRO A 16 -2.12 20.60 -3.80
CA PRO A 16 -2.83 21.82 -3.42
C PRO A 16 -3.58 22.47 -4.60
N PHE A 17 -4.13 21.69 -5.53
CA PHE A 17 -4.94 22.23 -6.61
C PHE A 17 -6.19 22.95 -6.10
N ASN A 18 -6.54 24.05 -6.75
CA ASN A 18 -7.65 24.93 -6.37
C ASN A 18 -8.43 25.45 -7.60
N THR A 19 -9.45 26.28 -7.35
CA THR A 19 -10.29 26.87 -8.40
C THR A 19 -9.47 27.77 -9.33
N GLY A 20 -8.41 28.43 -8.84
CA GLY A 20 -7.52 29.24 -9.68
C GLY A 20 -6.83 28.42 -10.77
N ASP A 21 -6.33 27.23 -10.42
CA ASP A 21 -5.73 26.32 -11.40
C ASP A 21 -6.74 25.89 -12.47
N LEU A 22 -8.00 25.66 -12.08
CA LEU A 22 -9.07 25.34 -13.02
C LEU A 22 -9.36 26.51 -13.97
N LEU A 23 -9.49 27.74 -13.46
CA LEU A 23 -9.75 28.94 -14.27
C LEU A 23 -8.62 29.22 -15.26
N ILE A 24 -7.37 29.09 -14.83
CA ILE A 24 -6.19 29.21 -15.70
C ILE A 24 -6.24 28.13 -16.79
N SER A 25 -6.56 26.89 -16.42
CA SER A 25 -6.66 25.78 -17.37
C SER A 25 -7.73 26.02 -18.42
N VAL A 26 -8.90 26.53 -18.02
CA VAL A 26 -9.98 26.90 -18.95
C VAL A 26 -9.54 28.04 -19.89
N ALA A 27 -8.87 29.07 -19.37
CA ALA A 27 -8.36 30.17 -20.18
C ALA A 27 -7.31 29.69 -21.20
N VAL A 28 -6.39 28.81 -20.79
CA VAL A 28 -5.39 28.21 -21.70
C VAL A 28 -6.07 27.36 -22.76
N LEU A 29 -7.07 26.54 -22.39
CA LEU A 29 -7.84 25.74 -23.33
C LEU A 29 -8.53 26.61 -24.39
N ASN A 30 -9.23 27.64 -23.95
CA ASN A 30 -9.93 28.57 -24.84
C ASN A 30 -8.95 29.24 -25.82
N ASN A 31 -7.88 29.85 -25.30
CA ASN A 31 -6.88 30.54 -26.13
C ASN A 31 -6.18 29.57 -27.10
N TYR A 32 -5.92 28.32 -26.69
CA TYR A 32 -5.29 27.34 -27.58
C TYR A 32 -6.24 26.87 -28.70
N LEU A 33 -7.52 26.65 -28.40
CA LEU A 33 -8.52 26.24 -29.38
C LEU A 33 -8.87 27.33 -30.39
N GLU A 34 -8.92 28.61 -29.98
CA GLU A 34 -9.17 29.74 -30.89
C GLU A 34 -8.11 29.85 -32.00
N ASN A 35 -6.89 29.38 -31.75
CA ASN A 35 -5.80 29.46 -32.73
C ASN A 35 -5.67 28.19 -33.59
N GLN A 36 -6.56 27.21 -33.45
CA GLN A 36 -6.49 25.92 -34.16
C GLN A 36 -7.71 25.69 -35.06
N GLN A 37 -7.48 25.26 -36.31
CA GLN A 37 -8.56 24.88 -37.22
C GLN A 37 -9.23 23.54 -36.87
N LYS A 38 -8.49 22.65 -36.20
CA LYS A 38 -8.96 21.35 -35.76
C LYS A 38 -8.55 21.14 -34.32
N ILE A 39 -9.36 20.45 -33.54
CA ILE A 39 -9.06 20.16 -32.13
C ILE A 39 -7.85 19.21 -32.02
N PRO A 40 -6.74 19.68 -31.45
CA PRO A 40 -5.51 18.88 -31.33
C PRO A 40 -5.53 18.04 -30.06
N TRP A 41 -6.29 16.97 -30.07
CA TRP A 41 -6.52 16.11 -28.88
C TRP A 41 -5.24 15.63 -28.18
N VAL A 42 -4.20 15.30 -28.95
CA VAL A 42 -2.93 14.81 -28.39
C VAL A 42 -2.20 15.93 -27.66
N ASP A 43 -2.15 17.13 -28.26
CA ASP A 43 -1.47 18.28 -27.66
C ASP A 43 -2.19 18.77 -26.42
N LEU A 44 -3.53 18.76 -26.41
CA LEU A 44 -4.31 19.10 -25.22
C LEU A 44 -4.02 18.15 -24.06
N ARG A 45 -3.99 16.85 -24.31
CA ARG A 45 -3.62 15.88 -23.27
C ARG A 45 -2.20 16.11 -22.75
N TYR A 46 -1.26 16.44 -23.64
CA TYR A 46 0.12 16.75 -23.25
C TYR A 46 0.21 18.03 -22.42
N ILE A 47 -0.46 19.12 -22.84
CA ILE A 47 -0.46 20.39 -22.12
C ILE A 47 -0.98 20.21 -20.70
N PHE A 48 -2.12 19.54 -20.53
CA PHE A 48 -2.70 19.35 -19.20
C PHE A 48 -2.00 18.26 -18.38
N GLY A 49 -1.56 17.18 -19.02
CA GLY A 49 -0.97 16.03 -18.35
C GLY A 49 0.50 16.18 -17.97
N GLU A 50 1.26 16.99 -18.70
CA GLU A 50 2.70 17.10 -18.48
C GLU A 50 3.14 18.53 -18.10
N ILE A 51 2.42 19.56 -18.56
CA ILE A 51 2.84 20.95 -18.33
C ILE A 51 2.05 21.59 -17.21
N MET A 52 0.72 21.58 -17.27
CA MET A 52 -0.13 22.25 -16.28
C MET A 52 -0.28 21.41 -15.00
N TYR A 53 -1.28 20.54 -14.96
CA TYR A 53 -1.46 19.70 -13.77
C TYR A 53 -0.30 18.72 -13.57
N GLY A 54 0.13 18.06 -14.64
CA GLY A 54 1.23 17.09 -14.60
C GLY A 54 2.56 17.68 -14.16
N GLY A 55 2.83 18.96 -14.46
CA GLY A 55 4.03 19.67 -13.99
C GLY A 55 4.10 19.84 -12.47
N HIS A 56 2.95 19.82 -11.78
CA HIS A 56 2.84 19.89 -10.34
C HIS A 56 2.70 18.52 -9.66
N ILE A 57 2.46 17.46 -10.42
CA ILE A 57 2.33 16.11 -9.91
C ILE A 57 3.71 15.47 -9.81
N SER A 58 4.19 15.25 -8.58
CA SER A 58 5.52 14.70 -8.30
C SER A 58 5.57 13.18 -8.24
N ASP A 59 4.45 12.52 -7.99
CA ASP A 59 4.36 11.05 -7.94
C ASP A 59 4.00 10.48 -9.33
N ASP A 60 4.78 9.50 -9.80
CA ASP A 60 4.61 8.92 -11.14
C ASP A 60 3.30 8.16 -11.30
N TRP A 61 2.79 7.55 -10.21
CA TRP A 61 1.52 6.83 -10.22
C TRP A 61 0.34 7.80 -10.29
N ASP A 62 0.43 8.93 -9.61
CA ASP A 62 -0.56 10.01 -9.68
C ASP A 62 -0.54 10.69 -11.04
N ARG A 63 0.64 10.87 -11.66
CA ARG A 63 0.77 11.35 -13.03
C ARG A 63 0.11 10.38 -14.01
N ARG A 64 0.32 9.09 -13.84
CA ARG A 64 -0.38 8.05 -14.62
C ARG A 64 -1.89 8.14 -14.47
N LEU A 65 -2.40 8.40 -13.27
CA LEU A 65 -3.82 8.62 -13.01
C LEU A 65 -4.34 9.87 -13.74
N CYS A 66 -3.63 10.98 -13.66
CA CYS A 66 -3.97 12.21 -14.40
C CYS A 66 -4.06 11.93 -15.90
N ASN A 67 -3.07 11.28 -16.48
CA ASN A 67 -3.04 10.92 -17.90
C ASN A 67 -4.17 9.95 -18.29
N ALA A 68 -4.56 9.02 -17.40
CA ALA A 68 -5.70 8.13 -17.63
C ALA A 68 -7.01 8.91 -17.72
N TYR A 69 -7.25 9.87 -16.84
CA TYR A 69 -8.41 10.77 -16.92
C TYR A 69 -8.42 11.58 -18.21
N LEU A 70 -7.28 12.18 -18.59
CA LEU A 70 -7.18 12.96 -19.82
C LEU A 70 -7.44 12.11 -21.06
N ALA A 71 -6.95 10.88 -21.09
CA ALA A 71 -7.20 9.95 -22.19
C ALA A 71 -8.69 9.56 -22.29
N GLU A 72 -9.37 9.39 -21.14
CA GLU A 72 -10.78 9.01 -21.10
C GLU A 72 -11.72 10.16 -21.47
N TYR A 73 -11.41 11.38 -21.05
CA TYR A 73 -12.31 12.52 -21.20
C TYR A 73 -11.92 13.49 -22.31
N ILE A 74 -10.64 13.69 -22.62
CA ILE A 74 -10.18 14.57 -23.71
C ILE A 74 -9.93 13.75 -24.98
N ASN A 75 -10.99 13.40 -25.68
CA ASN A 75 -10.96 12.64 -26.92
C ASN A 75 -12.16 13.01 -27.83
N PRO A 76 -12.18 12.59 -29.12
CA PRO A 76 -13.24 12.98 -30.05
C PRO A 76 -14.66 12.62 -29.61
N ARG A 77 -14.86 11.57 -28.81
CA ARG A 77 -16.18 11.18 -28.29
C ARG A 77 -16.83 12.28 -27.44
N LEU A 78 -16.02 13.22 -26.90
CA LEU A 78 -16.51 14.37 -26.14
C LEU A 78 -17.48 15.23 -26.93
N LEU A 79 -17.33 15.28 -28.25
CA LEU A 79 -18.19 16.07 -29.15
C LEU A 79 -19.43 15.32 -29.64
N GLU A 80 -19.48 14.02 -29.47
CA GLU A 80 -20.59 13.17 -29.91
C GLU A 80 -21.55 12.87 -28.76
N SER A 81 -21.19 11.94 -27.90
CA SER A 81 -21.90 11.63 -26.66
C SER A 81 -20.98 10.82 -25.74
N LEU A 82 -20.26 11.50 -24.87
CA LEU A 82 -19.40 10.84 -23.87
C LEU A 82 -20.17 10.70 -22.56
N GLU A 83 -20.25 9.50 -22.05
CA GLU A 83 -20.66 9.26 -20.67
C GLU A 83 -19.49 9.62 -19.74
N LEU A 84 -19.62 10.70 -18.98
CA LEU A 84 -18.58 11.19 -18.07
C LEU A 84 -18.46 10.29 -16.83
N PHE A 85 -19.58 9.78 -16.36
CA PHE A 85 -19.69 8.78 -15.31
C PHE A 85 -21.07 8.11 -15.38
N PRO A 86 -21.33 7.00 -14.68
CA PRO A 86 -22.56 6.22 -14.87
C PRO A 86 -23.84 7.06 -14.88
N LYS A 87 -24.55 7.00 -16.01
CA LYS A 87 -25.82 7.73 -16.27
C LYS A 87 -25.71 9.24 -16.46
N PHE A 88 -24.51 9.81 -16.53
CA PHE A 88 -24.33 11.23 -16.81
C PHE A 88 -23.53 11.43 -18.10
N PHE A 89 -24.19 12.00 -19.08
CA PHE A 89 -23.60 12.28 -20.39
C PHE A 89 -23.22 13.76 -20.53
N VAL A 90 -22.31 14.04 -21.44
CA VAL A 90 -22.02 15.43 -21.84
C VAL A 90 -23.31 16.08 -22.33
N PRO A 91 -23.67 17.29 -21.85
CA PRO A 91 -24.85 18.03 -22.30
C PRO A 91 -24.82 18.25 -23.82
N PRO A 92 -25.95 18.14 -24.54
CA PRO A 92 -26.00 18.43 -25.97
C PRO A 92 -25.60 19.88 -26.28
N ASN A 93 -24.82 20.08 -27.35
CA ASN A 93 -24.38 21.43 -27.79
C ASN A 93 -25.51 22.36 -28.22
N THR A 94 -26.74 21.86 -28.30
CA THR A 94 -27.93 22.63 -28.66
C THR A 94 -28.54 23.40 -27.49
N LEU A 95 -28.12 23.11 -26.25
CA LEU A 95 -28.63 23.79 -25.06
C LEU A 95 -28.00 25.17 -24.90
N ASP A 96 -28.81 26.14 -24.51
CA ASP A 96 -28.32 27.42 -24.05
C ASP A 96 -27.72 27.34 -22.65
N HIS A 97 -27.10 28.41 -22.17
CA HIS A 97 -26.39 28.43 -20.90
C HIS A 97 -27.31 28.10 -19.69
N GLY A 98 -28.55 28.62 -19.70
CA GLY A 98 -29.53 28.32 -18.63
C GLY A 98 -29.94 26.84 -18.63
N GLN A 99 -30.28 26.35 -19.82
CA GLN A 99 -30.63 24.94 -20.01
C GLN A 99 -29.50 23.96 -19.63
N MET A 100 -28.23 24.37 -19.82
CA MET A 100 -27.09 23.57 -19.36
C MET A 100 -27.02 23.48 -17.83
N TYR A 101 -27.31 24.58 -17.13
CA TYR A 101 -27.40 24.54 -15.66
C TYR A 101 -28.55 23.65 -15.19
N ASP A 102 -29.72 23.79 -15.78
CA ASP A 102 -30.88 22.95 -15.45
C ASP A 102 -30.56 21.47 -15.70
N TYR A 103 -29.92 21.16 -16.84
CA TYR A 103 -29.48 19.78 -17.15
C TYR A 103 -28.52 19.22 -16.09
N ILE A 104 -27.55 20.02 -15.65
CA ILE A 104 -26.57 19.61 -14.62
C ILE A 104 -27.29 19.40 -13.28
N ASP A 105 -28.13 20.34 -12.86
CA ASP A 105 -28.84 20.25 -11.57
C ASP A 105 -29.79 19.06 -11.50
N GLU A 106 -30.46 18.73 -12.62
CA GLU A 106 -31.39 17.59 -12.68
C GLU A 106 -30.69 16.22 -12.80
N ASN A 107 -29.56 16.15 -13.49
CA ASN A 107 -28.94 14.88 -13.86
C ASN A 107 -27.65 14.56 -13.12
N LEU A 108 -27.00 15.55 -12.46
CA LEU A 108 -25.77 15.32 -11.74
C LEU A 108 -26.05 14.42 -10.51
N PRO A 109 -25.47 13.22 -10.42
CA PRO A 109 -25.68 12.36 -9.27
C PRO A 109 -25.03 12.96 -8.02
N HIS A 110 -25.57 12.58 -6.86
CA HIS A 110 -24.89 12.89 -5.60
C HIS A 110 -23.47 12.37 -5.63
N GLU A 111 -22.58 13.11 -4.97
CA GLU A 111 -21.16 12.76 -4.89
C GLU A 111 -20.97 11.35 -4.29
N ASN A 112 -20.33 10.48 -5.05
CA ASN A 112 -20.03 9.12 -4.66
C ASN A 112 -18.72 8.67 -5.36
N PRO A 113 -18.09 7.56 -4.92
CA PRO A 113 -16.82 7.12 -5.50
C PRO A 113 -16.85 6.88 -7.02
N THR A 114 -17.98 6.45 -7.56
CA THR A 114 -18.10 6.09 -8.99
C THR A 114 -17.99 7.30 -9.91
N VAL A 115 -18.31 8.50 -9.43
CA VAL A 115 -18.11 9.77 -10.15
C VAL A 115 -16.62 9.98 -10.46
N PHE A 116 -15.74 9.44 -9.64
CA PHE A 116 -14.29 9.54 -9.79
C PHE A 116 -13.66 8.28 -10.40
N GLY A 117 -14.46 7.34 -10.88
CA GLY A 117 -13.98 6.05 -11.42
C GLY A 117 -13.55 5.05 -10.35
N LEU A 118 -13.77 5.34 -9.06
CA LEU A 118 -13.51 4.43 -7.95
C LEU A 118 -14.63 3.41 -7.78
N HIS A 119 -14.31 2.23 -7.25
CA HIS A 119 -15.33 1.27 -6.83
C HIS A 119 -16.14 1.83 -5.62
N PRO A 120 -17.45 1.53 -5.50
CA PRO A 120 -18.27 1.99 -4.38
C PRO A 120 -17.72 1.67 -2.99
N ASN A 121 -16.93 0.60 -2.85
CA ASN A 121 -16.27 0.22 -1.59
C ASN A 121 -15.33 1.32 -1.04
N ALA A 122 -14.84 2.22 -1.89
CA ALA A 122 -14.00 3.33 -1.46
C ALA A 122 -14.71 4.24 -0.45
N GLU A 123 -16.04 4.37 -0.52
CA GLU A 123 -16.81 5.11 0.48
C GLU A 123 -16.78 4.43 1.85
N ILE A 124 -16.83 3.10 1.89
CA ILE A 124 -16.75 2.35 3.15
C ILE A 124 -15.40 2.61 3.81
N GLY A 125 -14.31 2.50 3.06
CA GLY A 125 -12.95 2.79 3.56
C GLY A 125 -12.84 4.22 4.09
N PHE A 126 -13.35 5.19 3.33
CA PHE A 126 -13.37 6.60 3.74
C PHE A 126 -14.17 6.85 5.03
N ARG A 127 -15.39 6.28 5.14
CA ARG A 127 -16.21 6.41 6.34
C ARG A 127 -15.59 5.75 7.56
N ASN A 128 -15.00 4.57 7.40
CA ASN A 128 -14.28 3.90 8.47
C ASN A 128 -13.12 4.76 8.98
N GLN A 129 -12.30 5.30 8.08
CA GLN A 129 -11.20 6.18 8.44
C GLN A 129 -11.68 7.44 9.18
N GLN A 130 -12.76 8.06 8.72
CA GLN A 130 -13.36 9.23 9.42
C GLN A 130 -13.84 8.86 10.82
N SER A 131 -14.49 7.70 10.97
CA SER A 131 -14.96 7.21 12.27
C SER A 131 -13.82 6.94 13.23
N GLU A 132 -12.76 6.26 12.78
CA GLU A 132 -11.57 5.99 13.58
C GLU A 132 -10.89 7.29 14.03
N GLN A 133 -10.77 8.27 13.12
CA GLN A 133 -10.18 9.56 13.45
C GLN A 133 -11.02 10.33 14.47
N LEU A 134 -12.37 10.27 14.36
CA LEU A 134 -13.27 10.87 15.33
C LEU A 134 -13.14 10.21 16.71
N PHE A 135 -13.15 8.87 16.77
CA PHE A 135 -12.97 8.13 18.02
C PHE A 135 -11.63 8.44 18.67
N LYS A 136 -10.54 8.49 17.87
CA LYS A 136 -9.23 8.88 18.38
C LYS A 136 -9.27 10.28 19.00
N THR A 137 -9.85 11.26 18.31
CA THR A 137 -9.99 12.63 18.83
C THR A 137 -10.77 12.66 20.14
N VAL A 138 -11.88 11.89 20.22
CA VAL A 138 -12.68 11.80 21.45
C VAL A 138 -11.87 11.19 22.60
N LEU A 139 -11.08 10.15 22.33
CA LEU A 139 -10.21 9.52 23.34
C LEU A 139 -9.08 10.47 23.79
N ASP A 140 -8.49 11.19 22.88
CA ASP A 140 -7.40 12.16 23.18
C ASP A 140 -7.91 13.33 24.03
N LEU A 141 -9.20 13.71 23.89
CA LEU A 141 -9.83 14.79 24.69
C LEU A 141 -10.27 14.33 26.09
N GLN A 142 -10.28 13.04 26.38
CA GLN A 142 -10.66 12.58 27.71
C GLN A 142 -9.58 12.90 28.74
N PRO A 143 -9.96 13.39 29.94
CA PRO A 143 -8.99 13.68 30.98
C PRO A 143 -8.27 12.37 31.41
N ARG A 144 -6.96 12.36 31.31
CA ARG A 144 -6.10 11.25 31.77
C ARG A 144 -5.98 11.20 33.30
N THR A 145 -6.99 11.65 34.04
CA THR A 145 -7.01 11.59 35.49
C THR A 145 -7.26 10.17 35.96
N SER A 146 -6.41 9.69 36.82
CA SER A 146 -6.63 8.53 37.67
C SER A 146 -7.92 8.74 38.48
N GLY A 147 -9.04 8.32 37.88
CA GLY A 147 -10.38 8.67 38.34
C GLY A 147 -10.68 8.11 39.73
N ALA A 148 -11.44 8.87 40.47
CA ALA A 148 -12.12 8.49 41.70
C ALA A 148 -13.26 7.46 41.45
N GLY A 149 -12.97 6.39 40.74
CA GLY A 149 -13.91 5.30 40.52
C GLY A 149 -13.12 4.00 40.46
N GLY A 150 -13.21 3.16 41.43
CA GLY A 150 -12.67 1.80 41.68
C GLY A 150 -12.00 0.96 40.60
N GLY A 151 -11.36 1.57 39.61
CA GLY A 151 -10.63 0.95 38.53
C GLY A 151 -9.13 0.88 38.82
N MET A 152 -8.46 -0.05 38.15
CA MET A 152 -7.01 -0.24 38.18
C MET A 152 -6.29 1.08 37.80
N SER A 153 -5.20 1.42 38.50
CA SER A 153 -4.39 2.61 38.17
C SER A 153 -3.79 2.47 36.76
N MET A 154 -3.44 3.60 36.14
CA MET A 154 -2.76 3.60 34.85
C MET A 154 -1.46 2.80 34.91
N GLN A 155 -0.69 2.97 35.99
CA GLN A 155 0.57 2.27 36.20
C GLN A 155 0.38 0.75 36.33
N ASP A 156 -0.65 0.29 37.07
CA ASP A 156 -0.94 -1.12 37.21
C ASP A 156 -1.36 -1.74 35.87
N LYS A 157 -2.17 -1.02 35.08
CA LYS A 157 -2.58 -1.49 33.75
C LYS A 157 -1.38 -1.60 32.81
N VAL A 158 -0.51 -0.59 32.77
CA VAL A 158 0.71 -0.62 31.98
C VAL A 158 1.65 -1.73 32.45
N LYS A 159 1.76 -1.94 33.76
CA LYS A 159 2.57 -3.04 34.31
C LYS A 159 2.11 -4.41 33.83
N MET A 160 0.81 -4.64 33.76
CA MET A 160 0.26 -5.91 33.20
C MET A 160 0.62 -6.07 31.73
N ILE A 161 0.45 -5.01 30.91
CA ILE A 161 0.81 -5.04 29.49
C ILE A 161 2.32 -5.29 29.32
N LEU A 162 3.14 -4.63 30.12
CA LEU A 162 4.59 -4.76 30.10
C LEU A 162 5.03 -6.20 30.44
N ASP A 163 4.47 -6.79 31.48
CA ASP A 163 4.78 -8.18 31.89
C ASP A 163 4.35 -9.16 30.77
N GLU A 164 3.17 -8.97 30.17
CA GLU A 164 2.70 -9.77 29.05
C GLU A 164 3.62 -9.64 27.82
N LEU A 165 4.11 -8.44 27.53
CA LEU A 165 5.03 -8.20 26.41
C LEU A 165 6.39 -8.85 26.66
N LEU A 166 6.95 -8.74 27.89
CA LEU A 166 8.22 -9.37 28.25
C LEU A 166 8.15 -10.90 28.14
N ASP A 167 7.02 -11.50 28.52
CA ASP A 167 6.79 -12.95 28.39
C ASP A 167 6.65 -13.39 26.91
N LYS A 168 6.13 -12.51 26.03
CA LYS A 168 5.95 -12.80 24.61
C LYS A 168 7.16 -12.52 23.73
N ILE A 169 8.08 -11.67 24.17
CA ILE A 169 9.30 -11.37 23.42
C ILE A 169 10.11 -12.66 23.26
N THR A 170 10.36 -13.02 22.00
CA THR A 170 11.13 -14.20 21.63
C THR A 170 12.63 -13.97 21.81
N GLU A 171 13.37 -15.05 21.92
CA GLU A 171 14.83 -14.99 21.97
C GLU A 171 15.41 -14.42 20.66
N LYS A 172 16.53 -13.72 20.79
CA LYS A 172 17.28 -13.21 19.63
C LYS A 172 17.98 -14.37 18.94
N PHE A 173 18.14 -14.24 17.64
CA PHE A 173 18.90 -15.20 16.85
C PHE A 173 20.41 -15.05 17.11
N ASP A 174 21.12 -16.18 17.19
CA ASP A 174 22.57 -16.17 17.23
C ASP A 174 23.14 -15.97 15.82
N LEU A 175 23.50 -14.73 15.53
CA LEU A 175 24.07 -14.35 14.23
C LEU A 175 25.43 -14.99 13.97
N ALA A 176 26.25 -15.22 15.02
CA ALA A 176 27.58 -15.83 14.82
C ALA A 176 27.44 -17.27 14.36
N ASP A 177 26.59 -18.07 15.04
CA ASP A 177 26.25 -19.43 14.61
C ASP A 177 25.69 -19.48 13.19
N LEU A 178 24.75 -18.57 12.86
CA LEU A 178 24.16 -18.54 11.53
C LEU A 178 25.17 -18.17 10.44
N PHE A 179 26.10 -17.26 10.70
CA PHE A 179 27.16 -16.91 9.76
C PHE A 179 28.13 -18.08 9.51
N ASP A 180 28.40 -18.87 10.53
CA ASP A 180 29.26 -20.06 10.44
C ASP A 180 28.56 -21.21 9.71
N ARG A 181 27.25 -21.37 9.88
CA ARG A 181 26.44 -22.39 9.20
C ARG A 181 26.15 -22.08 7.72
N VAL A 182 26.18 -20.82 7.33
CA VAL A 182 25.97 -20.42 5.93
C VAL A 182 27.29 -20.51 5.16
N GLU A 183 27.58 -21.70 4.62
CA GLU A 183 28.82 -21.98 3.87
C GLU A 183 28.88 -21.16 2.55
N GLU A 184 27.77 -21.11 1.81
CA GLU A 184 27.66 -20.39 0.54
C GLU A 184 26.67 -19.23 0.65
N ARG A 185 27.17 -18.00 0.59
CA ARG A 185 26.37 -16.77 0.69
C ARG A 185 25.75 -16.39 -0.65
N GLY A 186 24.70 -17.11 -1.03
CA GLY A 186 23.86 -16.71 -2.16
C GLY A 186 23.02 -15.46 -1.87
N PRO A 187 22.39 -14.86 -2.89
CA PRO A 187 21.60 -13.64 -2.71
C PRO A 187 20.48 -13.77 -1.67
N PHE A 188 19.81 -14.91 -1.59
CA PHE A 188 18.74 -15.13 -0.60
C PHE A 188 19.27 -15.25 0.83
N GLN A 189 20.39 -15.96 1.03
CA GLN A 189 21.03 -16.07 2.34
C GLN A 189 21.44 -14.70 2.88
N VAL A 190 22.00 -13.84 2.03
CA VAL A 190 22.35 -12.46 2.42
C VAL A 190 21.11 -11.70 2.88
N VAL A 191 19.99 -11.80 2.14
CA VAL A 191 18.73 -11.10 2.51
C VAL A 191 18.21 -11.60 3.85
N PHE A 192 18.11 -12.91 4.06
CA PHE A 192 17.58 -13.45 5.31
C PHE A 192 18.47 -13.14 6.51
N LEU A 193 19.79 -13.15 6.35
CA LEU A 193 20.70 -12.70 7.42
C LEU A 193 20.49 -11.24 7.78
N GLN A 194 20.30 -10.36 6.79
CA GLN A 194 19.95 -8.96 7.04
C GLN A 194 18.59 -8.78 7.72
N GLU A 195 17.61 -9.58 7.36
CA GLU A 195 16.29 -9.60 8.03
C GLU A 195 16.40 -10.02 9.50
N ILE A 196 17.21 -11.05 9.78
CA ILE A 196 17.49 -11.50 11.14
C ILE A 196 18.23 -10.43 11.97
N GLU A 197 19.20 -9.74 11.38
CA GLU A 197 19.91 -8.63 12.04
C GLU A 197 18.94 -7.51 12.44
N ARG A 198 18.02 -7.15 11.54
CA ARG A 198 16.97 -6.16 11.83
C ARG A 198 16.00 -6.64 12.91
N MET A 199 15.61 -7.91 12.87
CA MET A 199 14.76 -8.51 13.89
C MET A 199 15.44 -8.43 15.27
N ASN A 200 16.72 -8.82 15.35
CA ASN A 200 17.49 -8.73 16.58
C ASN A 200 17.61 -7.31 17.12
N THR A 201 17.81 -6.34 16.23
CA THR A 201 17.86 -4.91 16.59
C THR A 201 16.54 -4.45 17.20
N LEU A 202 15.42 -4.84 16.62
CA LEU A 202 14.08 -4.51 17.13
C LEU A 202 13.82 -5.18 18.48
N LEU A 203 14.09 -6.48 18.60
CA LEU A 203 13.91 -7.23 19.85
C LEU A 203 14.79 -6.67 20.98
N PHE A 204 16.02 -6.25 20.66
CA PHE A 204 16.91 -5.60 21.62
C PHE A 204 16.32 -4.29 22.13
N GLU A 205 15.81 -3.42 21.24
CA GLU A 205 15.24 -2.12 21.63
C GLU A 205 13.95 -2.31 22.44
N MET A 206 13.12 -3.28 22.08
CA MET A 206 11.91 -3.63 22.84
C MET A 206 12.26 -4.11 24.24
N GLU A 207 13.14 -5.10 24.35
CA GLU A 207 13.55 -5.68 25.64
C GLU A 207 14.20 -4.63 26.55
N ARG A 208 15.11 -3.82 25.99
CA ARG A 208 15.79 -2.75 26.74
C ARG A 208 14.81 -1.73 27.28
N SER A 209 13.95 -1.20 26.42
CA SER A 209 13.01 -0.12 26.80
C SER A 209 11.96 -0.61 27.80
N LEU A 210 11.47 -1.84 27.67
CA LEU A 210 10.53 -2.44 28.61
C LEU A 210 11.17 -2.69 29.99
N LYS A 211 12.41 -3.19 30.03
CA LYS A 211 13.14 -3.38 31.30
C LYS A 211 13.43 -2.05 32.00
N GLU A 212 13.83 -1.02 31.23
CA GLU A 212 14.02 0.32 31.80
C GLU A 212 12.72 0.88 32.40
N LEU A 213 11.58 0.72 31.69
CA LEU A 213 10.29 1.15 32.21
C LEU A 213 9.87 0.35 33.45
N ASP A 214 10.13 -0.93 33.51
CA ASP A 214 9.85 -1.77 34.68
C ASP A 214 10.58 -1.29 35.94
N LEU A 215 11.87 -0.96 35.80
CA LEU A 215 12.66 -0.38 36.88
C LEU A 215 12.13 1.00 37.30
N GLY A 216 11.68 1.83 36.34
CA GLY A 216 11.06 3.11 36.64
C GLY A 216 9.73 2.97 37.39
N LEU A 217 8.89 2.03 37.01
CA LEU A 217 7.62 1.76 37.70
C LEU A 217 7.82 1.22 39.13
N LYS A 218 8.90 0.47 39.35
CA LYS A 218 9.29 -0.01 40.69
C LYS A 218 9.93 1.08 41.57
N GLY A 219 10.33 2.20 40.97
CA GLY A 219 11.04 3.30 41.67
C GLY A 219 12.54 3.07 41.78
N ASP A 220 13.11 2.03 41.17
CA ASP A 220 14.54 1.73 41.18
C ASP A 220 15.31 2.63 40.20
N LEU A 221 14.61 3.23 39.22
CA LEU A 221 15.18 4.17 38.27
C LEU A 221 14.30 5.42 38.15
N THR A 222 14.93 6.59 37.98
CA THR A 222 14.19 7.85 37.77
C THR A 222 13.50 7.82 36.40
N MET A 223 12.20 8.13 36.36
CA MET A 223 11.43 8.20 35.12
C MET A 223 12.01 9.28 34.21
N SER A 224 12.34 8.89 32.98
CA SER A 224 12.76 9.79 31.92
C SER A 224 11.59 10.08 30.96
N ASP A 225 11.70 11.16 30.17
CA ASP A 225 10.69 11.49 29.15
C ASP A 225 10.41 10.34 28.17
N ARG A 226 11.44 9.56 27.84
CA ARG A 226 11.29 8.38 26.95
C ARG A 226 10.48 7.26 27.63
N MET A 227 10.69 7.04 28.91
CA MET A 227 9.93 6.05 29.68
C MET A 227 8.48 6.48 29.87
N GLU A 228 8.23 7.79 30.07
CA GLU A 228 6.88 8.34 30.11
C GLU A 228 6.17 8.18 28.75
N GLN A 229 6.82 8.51 27.65
CA GLN A 229 6.27 8.31 26.31
C GLN A 229 5.95 6.84 26.04
N LEU A 230 6.84 5.91 26.45
CA LEU A 230 6.59 4.47 26.36
C LEU A 230 5.38 4.06 27.19
N LEU A 231 5.28 4.54 28.43
CA LEU A 231 4.16 4.28 29.33
C LEU A 231 2.82 4.69 28.70
N TYR A 232 2.75 5.92 28.14
CA TYR A 232 1.54 6.40 27.45
C TYR A 232 1.25 5.58 26.20
N SER A 233 2.26 5.24 25.40
CA SER A 233 2.08 4.45 24.20
C SER A 233 1.49 3.05 24.52
N LEU A 234 2.00 2.39 25.55
CA LEU A 234 1.46 1.09 26.00
C LEU A 234 0.03 1.22 26.52
N PHE A 235 -0.27 2.30 27.27
CA PHE A 235 -1.61 2.54 27.79
C PHE A 235 -2.65 2.75 26.70
N ASP A 236 -2.27 3.47 25.64
CA ASP A 236 -3.14 3.87 24.52
C ASP A 236 -3.17 2.83 23.38
N ASP A 237 -2.58 1.63 23.56
CA ASP A 237 -2.45 0.57 22.53
C ASP A 237 -1.76 1.06 21.23
N ILE A 238 -0.77 1.95 21.38
CA ILE A 238 0.00 2.52 20.28
C ILE A 238 1.40 1.91 20.27
N VAL A 239 1.93 1.58 19.07
CA VAL A 239 3.32 1.12 18.93
C VAL A 239 4.28 2.26 19.28
N PRO A 240 5.21 2.08 20.25
CA PRO A 240 6.14 3.12 20.67
C PRO A 240 7.00 3.65 19.52
N ALA A 241 7.23 4.97 19.47
CA ALA A 241 7.99 5.60 18.40
C ALA A 241 9.43 5.07 18.28
N THR A 242 10.06 4.70 19.40
CA THR A 242 11.40 4.09 19.42
C THR A 242 11.44 2.74 18.73
N TRP A 243 10.36 1.95 18.84
CA TRP A 243 10.23 0.67 18.14
C TRP A 243 9.94 0.88 16.66
N VAL A 244 9.03 1.81 16.32
CA VAL A 244 8.70 2.16 14.93
C VAL A 244 9.94 2.57 14.14
N ALA A 245 10.88 3.27 14.75
CA ALA A 245 12.11 3.74 14.11
C ALA A 245 13.00 2.61 13.57
N VAL A 246 12.97 1.42 14.20
CA VAL A 246 13.77 0.24 13.83
C VAL A 246 12.94 -0.92 13.30
N ALA A 247 11.61 -0.79 13.31
CA ALA A 247 10.67 -1.81 12.88
C ALA A 247 10.33 -1.73 11.37
N PHE A 248 9.46 -2.61 10.96
CA PHE A 248 8.80 -2.58 9.66
C PHE A 248 7.64 -1.54 9.70
N PRO A 249 7.33 -0.89 8.56
CA PRO A 249 6.17 0.01 8.48
C PRO A 249 4.88 -0.77 8.77
N SER A 250 4.04 -0.25 9.66
CA SER A 250 2.75 -0.84 10.00
C SER A 250 1.74 0.24 10.42
N MET A 251 0.46 -0.05 10.24
CA MET A 251 -0.67 0.76 10.69
C MET A 251 -1.48 0.06 11.78
N LYS A 252 -0.99 -1.07 12.30
CA LYS A 252 -1.67 -1.86 13.33
C LYS A 252 -1.52 -1.25 14.71
N THR A 253 -2.51 -1.50 15.58
CA THR A 253 -2.40 -1.20 17.02
C THR A 253 -1.38 -2.14 17.67
N LEU A 254 -0.89 -1.78 18.86
CA LEU A 254 0.18 -2.49 19.56
C LEU A 254 -0.09 -4.01 19.67
N GLY A 255 -1.28 -4.42 20.11
CA GLY A 255 -1.62 -5.82 20.25
C GLY A 255 -1.53 -6.58 18.92
N SER A 256 -2.15 -6.05 17.86
CA SER A 256 -2.11 -6.65 16.52
C SER A 256 -0.70 -6.61 15.91
N TRP A 257 0.06 -5.57 16.19
CA TRP A 257 1.44 -5.41 15.73
C TRP A 257 2.38 -6.45 16.37
N VAL A 258 2.21 -6.73 17.67
CA VAL A 258 2.99 -7.78 18.36
C VAL A 258 2.71 -9.16 17.78
N ILE A 259 1.44 -9.50 17.52
CA ILE A 259 1.09 -10.75 16.84
C ILE A 259 1.78 -10.85 15.48
N ASN A 260 1.77 -9.79 14.71
CA ASN A 260 2.44 -9.71 13.40
C ASN A 260 3.97 -9.87 13.53
N LEU A 261 4.58 -9.24 14.55
CA LEU A 261 6.01 -9.40 14.86
C LEU A 261 6.38 -10.87 15.15
N LEU A 262 5.58 -11.56 15.97
CA LEU A 262 5.81 -12.96 16.29
C LEU A 262 5.69 -13.86 15.05
N GLN A 263 4.76 -13.58 14.15
CA GLN A 263 4.63 -14.30 12.88
C GLN A 263 5.87 -14.09 12.00
N ARG A 264 6.41 -12.85 11.93
CA ARG A 264 7.64 -12.53 11.20
C ARG A 264 8.85 -13.25 11.81
N HIS A 265 8.97 -13.24 13.13
CA HIS A 265 10.01 -13.97 13.86
C HIS A 265 9.96 -15.46 13.52
N LYS A 266 8.76 -16.05 13.55
CA LYS A 266 8.57 -17.47 13.21
C LYS A 266 9.02 -17.78 11.77
N GLN A 267 8.68 -16.93 10.79
CA GLN A 267 9.16 -17.13 9.41
C GLN A 267 10.70 -17.17 9.33
N LEU A 268 11.37 -16.28 10.06
CA LEU A 268 12.84 -16.27 10.10
C LEU A 268 13.40 -17.48 10.86
N GLN A 269 12.75 -17.88 11.93
CA GLN A 269 13.10 -19.09 12.69
C GLN A 269 12.95 -20.37 11.83
N ASP A 270 11.88 -20.49 11.07
CA ASP A 270 11.68 -21.62 10.16
C ASP A 270 12.81 -21.67 9.10
N TRP A 271 13.24 -20.49 8.60
CA TRP A 271 14.37 -20.41 7.66
C TRP A 271 15.70 -20.87 8.28
N THR A 272 15.96 -20.60 9.58
CA THR A 272 17.21 -21.01 10.24
C THR A 272 17.40 -22.53 10.33
N GLY A 273 16.36 -23.30 10.06
CA GLY A 273 16.38 -24.76 10.11
C GLY A 273 17.29 -25.37 9.02
N ASP A 274 17.04 -25.03 7.76
CA ASP A 274 17.75 -25.58 6.60
C ASP A 274 18.54 -24.54 5.78
N LEU A 275 18.38 -23.25 6.10
CA LEU A 275 19.01 -22.10 5.45
C LEU A 275 18.73 -22.01 3.93
N ALA A 276 17.73 -22.76 3.46
CA ALA A 276 17.30 -22.77 2.08
C ALA A 276 16.17 -21.77 1.82
N LEU A 277 15.91 -21.45 0.56
CA LEU A 277 14.77 -20.65 0.19
C LEU A 277 13.47 -21.40 0.54
N PRO A 278 12.58 -20.85 1.35
CA PRO A 278 11.29 -21.48 1.67
C PRO A 278 10.48 -21.78 0.39
N LYS A 279 9.68 -22.85 0.41
CA LYS A 279 8.78 -23.17 -0.72
C LYS A 279 7.90 -21.99 -1.11
N VAL A 280 7.38 -21.28 -0.12
CA VAL A 280 6.61 -20.04 -0.29
C VAL A 280 7.07 -19.06 0.78
N THR A 281 7.48 -17.86 0.38
CA THR A 281 7.92 -16.81 1.30
C THR A 281 6.78 -15.84 1.57
N TRP A 282 6.54 -15.50 2.83
CA TRP A 282 5.64 -14.42 3.19
C TRP A 282 6.34 -13.07 2.95
N LEU A 283 6.10 -12.49 1.78
CA LEU A 283 6.81 -11.26 1.37
C LEU A 283 6.49 -10.09 2.30
N SER A 284 5.24 -10.01 2.77
CA SER A 284 4.81 -8.99 3.73
C SER A 284 5.50 -9.13 5.09
N GLY A 285 6.00 -10.31 5.41
CA GLY A 285 6.72 -10.62 6.65
C GLY A 285 8.17 -10.15 6.70
N LEU A 286 8.70 -9.62 5.60
CA LEU A 286 10.06 -9.09 5.54
C LEU A 286 10.10 -7.59 5.89
N PHE A 287 11.17 -7.15 6.53
CA PHE A 287 11.43 -5.72 6.77
C PHE A 287 11.73 -4.99 5.47
N ASN A 288 12.49 -5.67 4.58
CA ASN A 288 12.86 -5.13 3.27
C ASN A 288 12.49 -6.09 2.13
N PRO A 289 11.23 -6.12 1.71
CA PRO A 289 10.79 -6.97 0.61
C PRO A 289 11.48 -6.64 -0.72
N GLN A 290 11.96 -5.39 -0.93
CA GLN A 290 12.71 -5.01 -2.13
C GLN A 290 14.04 -5.75 -2.25
N SER A 291 14.75 -5.97 -1.13
CA SER A 291 16.00 -6.76 -1.12
C SER A 291 15.73 -8.21 -1.55
N PHE A 292 14.63 -8.81 -1.10
CA PHE A 292 14.21 -10.15 -1.53
C PHE A 292 13.94 -10.21 -3.04
N LEU A 293 13.21 -9.23 -3.57
CA LEU A 293 12.94 -9.14 -5.00
C LEU A 293 14.24 -8.94 -5.83
N THR A 294 15.18 -8.19 -5.30
CA THR A 294 16.51 -8.04 -5.90
C THR A 294 17.27 -9.37 -5.89
N ALA A 295 17.16 -10.15 -4.81
CA ALA A 295 17.78 -11.48 -4.73
C ALA A 295 17.20 -12.46 -5.77
N VAL A 296 15.89 -12.38 -6.05
CA VAL A 296 15.26 -13.14 -7.14
C VAL A 296 15.91 -12.80 -8.49
N MET A 297 16.10 -11.51 -8.79
CA MET A 297 16.75 -11.07 -10.02
C MET A 297 18.22 -11.51 -10.07
N GLN A 298 18.97 -11.32 -8.99
CA GLN A 298 20.39 -11.68 -8.92
C GLN A 298 20.62 -13.19 -9.08
N THR A 299 19.81 -14.01 -8.43
CA THR A 299 19.91 -15.47 -8.55
C THR A 299 19.63 -15.93 -9.98
N THR A 300 18.61 -15.38 -10.62
CA THR A 300 18.28 -15.70 -12.01
C THR A 300 19.34 -15.18 -12.98
N ALA A 301 19.84 -13.96 -12.75
CA ALA A 301 20.91 -13.36 -13.55
C ALA A 301 22.20 -14.20 -13.52
N ARG A 302 22.63 -14.62 -12.32
CA ARG A 302 23.81 -15.47 -12.15
C ARG A 302 23.66 -16.84 -12.83
N LYS A 303 22.50 -17.48 -12.65
CA LYS A 303 22.21 -18.80 -13.22
C LYS A 303 22.24 -18.81 -14.75
N ASN A 304 21.77 -17.73 -15.39
CA ASN A 304 21.62 -17.64 -16.84
C ASN A 304 22.68 -16.75 -17.52
N GLU A 305 23.60 -16.18 -16.75
CA GLU A 305 24.61 -15.23 -17.20
C GLU A 305 24.00 -13.99 -17.89
N TRP A 306 22.87 -13.53 -17.41
CA TRP A 306 22.18 -12.36 -17.94
C TRP A 306 22.59 -11.08 -17.21
N PRO A 307 22.75 -9.95 -17.93
CA PRO A 307 23.03 -8.67 -17.30
C PRO A 307 21.84 -8.19 -16.48
N LEU A 308 22.07 -7.86 -15.21
CA LEU A 308 21.03 -7.51 -14.23
C LEU A 308 20.21 -6.27 -14.62
N ASP A 309 20.86 -5.28 -15.25
CA ASP A 309 20.26 -4.03 -15.72
C ASP A 309 19.24 -4.22 -16.85
N LYS A 310 19.34 -5.32 -17.61
CA LYS A 310 18.38 -5.68 -18.67
C LYS A 310 17.22 -6.55 -18.19
N MET A 311 17.17 -6.88 -16.90
CA MET A 311 16.11 -7.72 -16.35
C MET A 311 14.95 -6.91 -15.78
N THR A 312 13.82 -7.56 -15.64
CA THR A 312 12.63 -7.05 -14.96
C THR A 312 11.96 -8.17 -14.19
N LEU A 313 11.19 -7.79 -13.16
CA LEU A 313 10.33 -8.74 -12.46
C LEU A 313 9.04 -8.94 -13.24
N PHE A 314 8.60 -10.17 -13.27
CA PHE A 314 7.32 -10.58 -13.85
C PHE A 314 6.56 -11.42 -12.84
N THR A 315 5.26 -11.19 -12.70
CA THR A 315 4.42 -11.87 -11.71
C THR A 315 3.40 -12.76 -12.38
N ASP A 316 3.33 -14.01 -11.93
CA ASP A 316 2.32 -14.98 -12.33
C ASP A 316 1.52 -15.41 -11.10
N VAL A 317 0.27 -14.97 -11.03
CA VAL A 317 -0.62 -15.36 -9.93
C VAL A 317 -1.09 -16.78 -10.13
N THR A 318 -0.86 -17.66 -9.15
CA THR A 318 -1.28 -19.06 -9.22
C THR A 318 -2.79 -19.19 -8.96
N ARG A 319 -3.31 -20.41 -9.10
CA ARG A 319 -4.72 -20.73 -8.77
C ARG A 319 -4.85 -21.40 -7.40
N LYS A 320 -3.83 -21.26 -6.53
CA LYS A 320 -3.82 -21.88 -5.20
C LYS A 320 -3.50 -20.85 -4.13
N TYR A 321 -4.16 -20.96 -2.99
CA TYR A 321 -3.77 -20.26 -1.78
C TYR A 321 -2.66 -21.02 -1.05
N LEU A 322 -2.18 -20.49 0.06
CA LEU A 322 -1.08 -21.06 0.83
C LEU A 322 -1.39 -22.46 1.35
N GLU A 323 -2.64 -22.70 1.76
CA GLU A 323 -3.09 -23.99 2.27
C GLU A 323 -2.99 -25.08 1.19
N GLY A 324 -2.21 -26.14 1.49
CA GLY A 324 -1.99 -27.24 0.54
C GLY A 324 -1.20 -26.87 -0.71
N PHE A 325 -0.39 -25.80 -0.66
CA PHE A 325 0.45 -25.38 -1.77
C PHE A 325 1.60 -26.38 -1.98
N ASP A 326 1.65 -27.02 -3.15
CA ASP A 326 2.56 -28.11 -3.49
C ASP A 326 3.24 -27.97 -4.87
N ILE A 327 3.15 -26.78 -5.48
CA ILE A 327 3.73 -26.56 -6.81
C ILE A 327 5.26 -26.50 -6.69
N PRO A 328 6.02 -27.33 -7.46
CA PRO A 328 7.47 -27.30 -7.43
C PRO A 328 8.02 -26.01 -8.05
N LEU A 329 9.00 -25.40 -7.37
CA LEU A 329 9.68 -24.21 -7.86
C LEU A 329 10.70 -24.59 -8.95
N LYS A 330 10.54 -24.00 -10.12
CA LYS A 330 11.50 -24.15 -11.24
C LYS A 330 12.46 -22.97 -11.32
N GLU A 331 11.93 -21.76 -11.24
CA GLU A 331 12.64 -20.48 -11.29
C GLU A 331 11.88 -19.41 -10.53
N GLY A 332 12.59 -18.42 -10.00
CA GLY A 332 12.00 -17.33 -9.24
C GLY A 332 11.73 -17.68 -7.79
N ALA A 333 10.67 -17.15 -7.22
CA ALA A 333 10.22 -17.42 -5.86
C ALA A 333 8.70 -17.37 -5.79
N PHE A 334 8.09 -18.31 -5.07
CA PHE A 334 6.70 -18.19 -4.67
C PHE A 334 6.57 -17.30 -3.45
N VAL A 335 5.63 -16.37 -3.52
CA VAL A 335 5.34 -15.45 -2.42
C VAL A 335 3.86 -15.42 -2.10
N HIS A 336 3.52 -15.10 -0.85
CA HIS A 336 2.16 -14.82 -0.42
C HIS A 336 2.11 -13.56 0.45
N GLY A 337 0.90 -13.15 0.88
CA GLY A 337 0.67 -11.96 1.69
C GLY A 337 0.34 -10.72 0.86
N PHE A 338 -0.04 -10.90 -0.40
CA PHE A 338 -0.58 -9.84 -1.23
C PHE A 338 -2.06 -9.62 -0.98
N ILE A 339 -2.43 -8.36 -0.84
CA ILE A 339 -3.79 -7.89 -0.60
C ILE A 339 -4.11 -6.90 -1.71
N LEU A 340 -5.27 -7.05 -2.37
CA LEU A 340 -5.72 -6.09 -3.37
C LEU A 340 -6.59 -5.00 -2.74
N GLU A 341 -6.44 -3.78 -3.23
CA GLU A 341 -7.36 -2.68 -2.97
C GLU A 341 -7.92 -2.16 -4.30
N GLY A 342 -9.23 -1.92 -4.37
CA GLY A 342 -9.90 -1.40 -5.56
C GLY A 342 -10.28 -2.43 -6.62
N ALA A 343 -9.82 -3.68 -6.50
CA ALA A 343 -10.14 -4.80 -7.38
C ALA A 343 -10.02 -6.12 -6.63
N ARG A 344 -10.43 -7.22 -7.26
CA ARG A 344 -10.20 -8.58 -6.78
C ARG A 344 -9.51 -9.44 -7.84
N TRP A 345 -8.91 -10.54 -7.41
CA TRP A 345 -8.39 -11.56 -8.31
C TRP A 345 -9.38 -12.72 -8.40
N ASP A 346 -9.85 -13.01 -9.61
CA ASP A 346 -10.67 -14.20 -9.82
C ASP A 346 -9.80 -15.41 -10.15
N ILE A 347 -9.89 -16.45 -9.29
CA ILE A 347 -9.12 -17.68 -9.44
C ILE A 347 -9.53 -18.46 -10.68
N ASN A 348 -10.83 -18.45 -11.04
CA ASN A 348 -11.34 -19.23 -12.13
C ASN A 348 -10.86 -18.71 -13.49
N SER A 349 -11.02 -17.41 -13.72
CA SER A 349 -10.56 -16.75 -14.94
C SER A 349 -9.05 -16.50 -14.93
N GLY A 350 -8.44 -16.35 -13.75
CA GLY A 350 -7.03 -15.99 -13.58
C GLY A 350 -6.76 -14.55 -14.01
N GLN A 351 -7.67 -13.63 -13.70
CA GLN A 351 -7.61 -12.22 -14.09
C GLN A 351 -8.12 -11.29 -13.01
N LEU A 352 -7.79 -9.99 -13.16
CA LEU A 352 -8.39 -8.93 -12.35
C LEU A 352 -9.86 -8.75 -12.69
N GLU A 353 -10.68 -8.65 -11.66
CA GLU A 353 -12.11 -8.35 -11.73
C GLU A 353 -12.47 -7.21 -10.76
N ASP A 354 -13.65 -6.64 -10.96
CA ASP A 354 -14.19 -5.64 -10.01
C ASP A 354 -14.38 -6.28 -8.63
N SER A 355 -14.08 -5.52 -7.57
CA SER A 355 -14.32 -5.96 -6.19
C SER A 355 -15.81 -6.29 -5.98
N ARG A 356 -16.10 -7.22 -5.10
CA ARG A 356 -17.47 -7.41 -4.62
C ARG A 356 -17.83 -6.30 -3.64
N MET A 357 -19.12 -6.00 -3.54
CA MET A 357 -19.60 -5.05 -2.54
C MET A 357 -19.17 -5.50 -1.13
N LYS A 358 -18.62 -4.58 -0.35
CA LYS A 358 -18.09 -4.78 1.00
C LYS A 358 -16.80 -5.61 1.10
N GLU A 359 -16.24 -6.07 0.01
CA GLU A 359 -14.93 -6.74 -0.05
C GLU A 359 -13.84 -5.66 -0.25
N LEU A 360 -13.30 -5.14 0.84
CA LEU A 360 -12.34 -4.01 0.79
C LEU A 360 -10.93 -4.47 0.43
N PHE A 361 -10.49 -5.58 1.02
CA PHE A 361 -9.10 -6.05 0.99
C PHE A 361 -9.02 -7.55 0.68
N PRO A 362 -9.41 -8.00 -0.53
CA PRO A 362 -9.32 -9.41 -0.90
C PRO A 362 -7.87 -9.88 -0.94
N ILE A 363 -7.63 -11.05 -0.32
CA ILE A 363 -6.33 -11.72 -0.31
C ILE A 363 -6.10 -12.37 -1.67
N MET A 364 -4.88 -12.21 -2.19
CA MET A 364 -4.46 -12.85 -3.42
C MET A 364 -3.95 -14.29 -3.20
N PRO A 365 -4.10 -15.17 -4.20
CA PRO A 365 -3.42 -16.46 -4.22
C PRO A 365 -1.90 -16.33 -4.16
N VAL A 366 -1.21 -17.44 -3.89
CA VAL A 366 0.25 -17.52 -3.99
C VAL A 366 0.68 -17.05 -5.39
N THR A 367 1.66 -16.18 -5.42
CA THR A 367 2.14 -15.55 -6.65
C THR A 367 3.59 -15.96 -6.92
N LEU A 368 3.87 -16.40 -8.13
CA LEU A 368 5.22 -16.63 -8.58
C LEU A 368 5.82 -15.31 -9.09
N ILE A 369 6.96 -14.93 -8.52
CA ILE A 369 7.75 -13.80 -8.99
C ILE A 369 8.97 -14.36 -9.73
N ARG A 370 9.11 -14.01 -10.99
CA ARG A 370 10.23 -14.40 -11.86
C ARG A 370 10.98 -13.17 -12.32
N ALA A 371 12.28 -13.33 -12.54
CA ALA A 371 13.06 -12.36 -13.24
C ALA A 371 13.21 -12.79 -14.71
N VAL A 372 12.90 -11.89 -15.64
CA VAL A 372 12.96 -12.13 -17.08
C VAL A 372 13.69 -10.98 -17.79
N PRO A 373 14.36 -11.22 -18.93
CA PRO A 373 14.85 -10.12 -19.75
C PRO A 373 13.71 -9.20 -20.19
N ARG A 374 13.91 -7.88 -20.15
CA ARG A 374 12.87 -6.90 -20.52
C ARG A 374 12.29 -7.13 -21.92
N GLU A 375 13.12 -7.58 -22.86
CA GLU A 375 12.72 -7.88 -24.23
C GLU A 375 11.81 -9.10 -24.36
N LYS A 376 11.82 -10.01 -23.36
CA LYS A 376 11.03 -11.24 -23.33
C LYS A 376 9.78 -11.09 -22.45
N ALA A 377 9.60 -9.96 -21.77
CA ALA A 377 8.44 -9.72 -20.94
C ALA A 377 7.21 -9.42 -21.83
N ASP A 378 6.18 -10.26 -21.72
CA ASP A 378 4.92 -10.04 -22.44
C ASP A 378 3.92 -9.27 -21.56
N TYR A 379 3.67 -8.03 -21.94
CA TYR A 379 2.74 -7.14 -21.25
C TYR A 379 1.35 -7.05 -21.93
N LYS A 380 1.05 -7.96 -22.88
CA LYS A 380 -0.27 -7.97 -23.50
C LYS A 380 -1.33 -8.38 -22.49
N GLU A 381 -2.48 -7.71 -22.55
CA GLU A 381 -3.60 -7.95 -21.64
C GLU A 381 -3.18 -7.94 -20.17
N THR A 382 -2.34 -6.96 -19.80
CA THR A 382 -1.86 -6.81 -18.42
C THR A 382 -2.06 -5.39 -17.87
N TYR A 383 -2.24 -5.32 -16.57
CA TYR A 383 -2.19 -4.09 -15.79
C TYR A 383 -0.93 -4.09 -14.94
N MET A 384 -0.15 -3.00 -15.05
CA MET A 384 1.02 -2.76 -14.23
C MET A 384 0.57 -2.22 -12.87
N CYS A 385 0.42 -3.12 -11.90
CA CYS A 385 -0.14 -2.84 -10.60
C CYS A 385 0.96 -2.43 -9.61
N PRO A 386 0.91 -1.23 -9.01
CA PRO A 386 1.86 -0.85 -7.97
C PRO A 386 1.64 -1.65 -6.70
N CYS A 387 2.74 -2.05 -6.05
CA CYS A 387 2.74 -2.73 -4.76
C CYS A 387 3.37 -1.82 -3.71
N TYR A 388 2.70 -1.66 -2.57
CA TYR A 388 3.12 -0.83 -1.45
C TYR A 388 3.20 -1.65 -0.17
N LYS A 389 4.08 -1.24 0.77
CA LYS A 389 4.20 -1.92 2.09
C LYS A 389 2.93 -1.75 2.92
N ILE A 390 2.35 -0.55 2.92
CA ILE A 390 1.16 -0.21 3.72
C ILE A 390 0.14 0.59 2.89
N GLN A 391 -1.06 0.71 3.42
CA GLN A 391 -2.19 1.39 2.77
C GLN A 391 -1.94 2.88 2.51
N GLN A 392 -1.03 3.52 3.23
CA GLN A 392 -0.65 4.93 2.98
C GLN A 392 0.04 5.14 1.64
N ARG A 393 0.49 4.06 0.97
CA ARG A 393 1.17 4.12 -0.34
C ARG A 393 2.39 5.06 -0.36
N GLY A 394 2.56 5.89 -1.41
CA GLY A 394 3.63 6.89 -1.51
C GLY A 394 5.03 6.31 -1.34
N PRO A 395 5.82 6.74 -0.35
CA PRO A 395 7.22 6.32 -0.16
C PRO A 395 7.38 4.84 0.21
N THR A 396 6.27 4.14 0.49
CA THR A 396 6.28 2.71 0.81
C THR A 396 6.21 1.81 -0.41
N PHE A 397 6.37 2.35 -1.62
CA PHE A 397 6.42 1.60 -2.88
C PHE A 397 7.49 0.50 -2.84
N VAL A 398 7.13 -0.69 -3.32
CA VAL A 398 8.01 -1.87 -3.34
C VAL A 398 8.42 -2.22 -4.76
N PHE A 399 7.46 -2.54 -5.62
CA PHE A 399 7.68 -2.90 -7.01
C PHE A 399 6.38 -2.82 -7.81
N THR A 400 6.46 -3.08 -9.10
CA THR A 400 5.30 -3.16 -9.98
C THR A 400 5.02 -4.61 -10.35
N ALA A 401 3.83 -5.09 -10.00
CA ALA A 401 3.36 -6.43 -10.34
C ALA A 401 2.63 -6.44 -11.69
N THR A 402 2.82 -7.48 -12.47
CA THR A 402 2.13 -7.69 -13.75
C THR A 402 0.85 -8.48 -13.50
N MET A 403 -0.31 -7.87 -13.69
CA MET A 403 -1.61 -8.49 -13.41
C MET A 403 -2.39 -8.72 -14.71
N LYS A 404 -2.81 -9.96 -14.98
CA LYS A 404 -3.60 -10.28 -16.17
C LYS A 404 -4.98 -9.62 -16.11
N THR A 405 -5.40 -9.02 -17.23
CA THR A 405 -6.73 -8.41 -17.39
C THR A 405 -7.10 -8.27 -18.85
N LYS A 406 -8.38 -8.46 -19.18
CA LYS A 406 -8.95 -8.14 -20.51
C LYS A 406 -9.42 -6.70 -20.60
N ALA A 407 -9.68 -6.07 -19.44
CA ALA A 407 -10.11 -4.67 -19.41
C ALA A 407 -8.95 -3.74 -19.73
N HIS A 408 -9.27 -2.58 -20.30
CA HIS A 408 -8.27 -1.54 -20.56
C HIS A 408 -7.60 -1.09 -19.25
N PRO A 409 -6.27 -0.93 -19.20
CA PRO A 409 -5.56 -0.55 -17.97
C PRO A 409 -6.09 0.71 -17.27
N ASN A 410 -6.62 1.69 -18.01
CA ASN A 410 -7.19 2.91 -17.44
C ASN A 410 -8.31 2.64 -16.44
N LYS A 411 -9.12 1.59 -16.66
CA LYS A 411 -10.15 1.18 -15.69
C LYS A 411 -9.56 0.96 -14.30
N TRP A 412 -8.46 0.22 -14.23
CA TRP A 412 -7.80 -0.11 -12.97
C TRP A 412 -7.02 1.05 -12.38
N ILE A 413 -6.43 1.89 -13.25
CA ILE A 413 -5.77 3.12 -12.82
C ILE A 413 -6.78 4.05 -12.16
N MET A 414 -7.94 4.28 -12.80
CA MET A 414 -9.00 5.13 -12.25
C MET A 414 -9.64 4.53 -10.99
N ALA A 415 -9.76 3.21 -10.92
CA ALA A 415 -10.21 2.53 -9.70
C ALA A 415 -9.19 2.59 -8.54
N GLY A 416 -7.99 3.10 -8.78
CA GLY A 416 -6.94 3.19 -7.77
C GLY A 416 -6.40 1.84 -7.30
N VAL A 417 -6.40 0.84 -8.20
CA VAL A 417 -6.01 -0.54 -7.86
C VAL A 417 -4.53 -0.63 -7.53
N ALA A 418 -4.24 -1.17 -6.36
CA ALA A 418 -2.89 -1.43 -5.88
C ALA A 418 -2.82 -2.75 -5.09
N ILE A 419 -1.63 -3.31 -5.00
CA ILE A 419 -1.29 -4.39 -4.07
C ILE A 419 -0.76 -3.76 -2.78
N LEU A 420 -1.24 -4.23 -1.65
CA LEU A 420 -0.78 -3.86 -0.31
C LEU A 420 -0.17 -5.09 0.37
N LEU A 421 0.91 -4.89 1.10
CA LEU A 421 1.52 -5.93 1.91
C LEU A 421 0.92 -5.98 3.32
N GLU A 422 0.40 -4.85 3.81
CA GLU A 422 -0.26 -4.76 5.10
C GLU A 422 -1.40 -3.73 5.06
N VAL A 423 -2.46 -4.02 5.80
CA VAL A 423 -3.60 -3.14 6.04
C VAL A 423 -3.87 -3.03 7.54
N ALA A 424 -4.48 -1.93 7.97
CA ALA A 424 -4.71 -1.65 9.40
C ALA A 424 -5.66 -2.68 10.04
N SER A 425 -6.72 -3.03 9.33
CA SER A 425 -7.76 -3.95 9.83
C SER A 425 -7.84 -5.19 8.95
N MET A 426 -7.37 -6.31 9.46
CA MET A 426 -7.68 -7.65 9.01
C MET A 426 -7.94 -8.54 10.20
#